data_ada1a9bef61c3b30f4da16992abee3d1
#
_entry.id   ada1a9bef61c3b30f4da16992abee3d1
#
_cell.length_a   1.000
_cell.length_b   1.000
_cell.length_c   1.000
_cell.angle_alpha   90.00
_cell.angle_beta   90.00
_cell.angle_gamma   90.00
#
_symmetry.space_group_name_H-M   'P 1'
#
loop_
_entity.id
_entity.type
_entity.pdbx_description
1 polymer ?
#
loop_
_entity_poly.entity_id
_entity_poly.type
_entity_poly.pdbx_seq_one_letter_code
_entity_poly.pdbx_strand_id
1 'polypeptide(L)'
;MKAEDAAKKVLDTMLGHLGFAASVDLEHDDEGPCLQITTAQPELLIGEDGDRLDDLQYLVNRLIRKHYEDAPRVKVDCGHFRSMHEEKLKEEVRGIAEKVKSSQKPFHMRPLNAYYRRLVYQAVLDDPQIEAHSPDGAARLKRITLSLKSN
;
A
#
# COMPACT_ATOMS: atom_id res chain seq x y z
N MET A 1 14.22 -12.78 23.12
CA MET A 1 13.89 -11.66 22.20
C MET A 1 12.52 -11.90 21.63
N LYS A 2 11.68 -10.89 21.65
CA LYS A 2 10.36 -10.98 21.03
C LYS A 2 10.49 -10.98 19.50
N ALA A 3 9.55 -11.61 18.82
CA ALA A 3 9.56 -11.67 17.36
C ALA A 3 9.59 -10.28 16.71
N GLU A 4 8.89 -9.31 17.28
CA GLU A 4 8.85 -7.93 16.81
C GLU A 4 10.23 -7.25 16.86
N ASP A 5 10.95 -7.46 17.95
CA ASP A 5 12.31 -6.92 18.11
C ASP A 5 13.28 -7.57 17.15
N ALA A 6 13.10 -8.87 16.91
CA ALA A 6 13.87 -9.59 15.91
C ALA A 6 13.59 -9.07 14.49
N ALA A 7 12.32 -8.78 14.20
CA ALA A 7 11.92 -8.20 12.91
C ALA A 7 12.57 -6.82 12.69
N LYS A 8 12.58 -5.98 13.71
CA LYS A 8 13.25 -4.67 13.66
C LYS A 8 14.73 -4.83 13.33
N LYS A 9 15.40 -5.77 14.00
CA LYS A 9 16.81 -6.03 13.80
C LYS A 9 17.12 -6.56 12.40
N VAL A 10 16.27 -7.44 11.89
CA VAL A 10 16.38 -7.97 10.53
C VAL A 10 16.26 -6.85 9.50
N LEU A 11 15.25 -6.02 9.64
CA LEU A 11 15.04 -4.90 8.71
C LEU A 11 16.20 -3.90 8.76
N ASP A 12 16.65 -3.54 9.94
CA ASP A 12 17.80 -2.64 10.12
C ASP A 12 19.05 -3.20 9.44
N THR A 13 19.31 -4.46 9.61
CA THR A 13 20.44 -5.15 8.97
C THR A 13 20.31 -5.15 7.45
N MET A 14 19.13 -5.46 6.94
CA MET A 14 18.85 -5.45 5.49
C MET A 14 19.10 -4.06 4.89
N LEU A 15 18.61 -3.02 5.53
CA LEU A 15 18.77 -1.64 5.06
C LEU A 15 20.25 -1.23 5.04
N GLY A 16 21.00 -1.64 6.07
CA GLY A 16 22.44 -1.40 6.12
C GLY A 16 23.19 -2.07 4.96
N HIS A 17 22.87 -3.33 4.67
CA HIS A 17 23.45 -4.05 3.53
C HIS A 17 23.06 -3.46 2.18
N LEU A 18 21.88 -2.88 2.08
CA LEU A 18 21.44 -2.20 0.87
C LEU A 18 22.01 -0.80 0.71
N GLY A 19 22.78 -0.35 1.70
CA GLY A 19 23.45 0.95 1.63
C GLY A 19 22.63 2.15 2.10
N PHE A 20 21.54 1.92 2.83
CA PHE A 20 20.72 3.00 3.36
C PHE A 20 21.17 3.41 4.75
N ALA A 21 21.39 4.70 4.94
CA ALA A 21 21.50 5.30 6.27
C ALA A 21 20.07 5.56 6.76
N ALA A 22 19.55 4.61 7.52
CA ALA A 22 18.16 4.63 7.96
C ALA A 22 18.03 4.18 9.41
N SER A 23 16.99 4.64 10.10
CA SER A 23 16.60 4.15 11.41
C SER A 23 15.23 3.48 11.31
N VAL A 24 14.99 2.51 12.20
CA VAL A 24 13.74 1.75 12.24
C VAL A 24 13.16 1.87 13.65
N ASP A 25 11.91 2.29 13.73
CA ASP A 25 11.17 2.38 14.99
C ASP A 25 10.01 1.39 14.98
N LEU A 26 9.82 0.67 16.08
CA LEU A 26 8.70 -0.23 16.26
C LEU A 26 7.52 0.54 16.85
N GLU A 27 6.41 0.53 16.13
CA GLU A 27 5.15 1.10 16.57
C GLU A 27 4.09 0.01 16.63
N HIS A 28 3.02 0.27 17.37
CA HIS A 28 1.86 -0.61 17.43
C HIS A 28 0.61 0.21 17.11
N ASP A 29 -0.19 -0.29 16.19
CA ASP A 29 -1.50 0.27 15.88
C ASP A 29 -2.59 -0.80 16.06
N ASP A 30 -3.83 -0.49 15.69
CA ASP A 30 -4.96 -1.42 15.83
C ASP A 30 -4.79 -2.71 15.03
N GLU A 31 -3.94 -2.69 14.01
CA GLU A 31 -3.67 -3.85 13.16
C GLU A 31 -2.45 -4.67 13.61
N GLY A 32 -1.69 -4.17 14.59
CA GLY A 32 -0.52 -4.86 15.13
C GLY A 32 0.78 -4.08 15.01
N PRO A 33 1.93 -4.79 15.07
CA PRO A 33 3.24 -4.14 15.02
C PRO A 33 3.55 -3.60 13.63
N CYS A 34 4.16 -2.41 13.59
CA CYS A 34 4.60 -1.75 12.37
C CYS A 34 6.02 -1.22 12.55
N LEU A 35 6.88 -1.51 11.61
CA LEU A 35 8.24 -0.97 11.57
C LEU A 35 8.25 0.26 10.68
N GLN A 36 8.49 1.42 11.28
CA GLN A 36 8.59 2.70 10.56
C GLN A 36 10.04 2.99 10.24
N ILE A 37 10.34 3.15 8.96
CA ILE A 37 11.67 3.51 8.49
C ILE A 37 11.75 5.03 8.37
N THR A 38 12.85 5.60 8.88
CA THR A 38 13.20 7.00 8.68
C THR A 38 14.49 7.06 7.87
N THR A 39 14.46 7.72 6.73
CA THR A 39 15.60 7.88 5.84
C THR A 39 15.53 9.21 5.10
N ALA A 40 16.67 9.71 4.64
CA ALA A 40 16.73 10.90 3.79
C ALA A 40 16.26 10.62 2.35
N GLN A 41 16.14 9.36 1.97
CA GLN A 41 15.77 8.95 0.60
C GLN A 41 14.55 8.00 0.63
N PRO A 42 13.39 8.46 1.16
CA PRO A 42 12.23 7.57 1.31
C PRO A 42 11.70 7.05 -0.03
N GLU A 43 11.79 7.81 -1.10
CA GLU A 43 11.30 7.43 -2.42
C GLU A 43 11.97 6.16 -2.96
N LEU A 44 13.23 5.93 -2.61
CA LEU A 44 13.96 4.73 -3.04
C LEU A 44 13.48 3.46 -2.33
N LEU A 45 12.99 3.60 -1.10
CA LEU A 45 12.46 2.48 -0.31
C LEU A 45 10.98 2.25 -0.53
N ILE A 46 10.23 3.30 -0.83
CA ILE A 46 8.79 3.21 -1.04
C ILE A 46 8.48 2.56 -2.39
N GLY A 47 9.13 3.04 -3.45
CA GLY A 47 8.84 2.59 -4.80
C GLY A 47 7.50 3.11 -5.31
N GLU A 48 7.06 2.59 -6.44
CA GLU A 48 5.79 2.97 -7.04
C GLU A 48 4.62 2.37 -6.24
N ASP A 49 3.74 3.24 -5.74
CA ASP A 49 2.59 2.85 -4.91
C ASP A 49 2.96 1.98 -3.69
N GLY A 50 4.21 2.11 -3.19
CA GLY A 50 4.67 1.36 -2.03
C GLY A 50 5.12 -0.08 -2.33
N ASP A 51 5.36 -0.43 -3.59
CA ASP A 51 5.70 -1.80 -3.97
C ASP A 51 7.01 -2.30 -3.36
N ARG A 52 8.01 -1.44 -3.20
CA ARG A 52 9.26 -1.84 -2.53
C ARG A 52 9.07 -2.05 -1.03
N LEU A 53 8.21 -1.25 -0.41
CA LEU A 53 7.83 -1.49 1.00
C LEU A 53 7.12 -2.82 1.16
N ASP A 54 6.27 -3.19 0.21
CA ASP A 54 5.61 -4.49 0.21
C ASP A 54 6.61 -5.64 0.10
N ASP A 55 7.63 -5.49 -0.74
CA ASP A 55 8.70 -6.47 -0.89
C ASP A 55 9.53 -6.62 0.39
N LEU A 56 9.91 -5.50 1.01
CA LEU A 56 10.61 -5.51 2.30
C LEU A 56 9.77 -6.17 3.39
N GLN A 57 8.50 -5.85 3.44
CA GLN A 57 7.56 -6.44 4.41
C GLN A 57 7.46 -7.95 4.22
N TYR A 58 7.34 -8.40 2.99
CA TYR A 58 7.32 -9.83 2.69
C TYR A 58 8.58 -10.54 3.18
N LEU A 59 9.75 -9.98 2.86
CA LEU A 59 11.03 -10.57 3.24
C LEU A 59 11.23 -10.62 4.76
N VAL A 60 10.91 -9.53 5.45
CA VAL A 60 11.02 -9.48 6.92
C VAL A 60 10.14 -10.55 7.56
N ASN A 61 8.88 -10.62 7.15
CA ASN A 61 7.95 -11.61 7.71
C ASN A 61 8.39 -13.05 7.37
N ARG A 62 8.89 -13.26 6.17
CA ARG A 62 9.41 -14.57 5.76
C ARG A 62 10.57 -15.02 6.63
N LEU A 63 11.52 -14.12 6.88
CA LEU A 63 12.70 -14.42 7.70
C LEU A 63 12.34 -14.67 9.16
N ILE A 64 11.41 -13.87 9.70
CA ILE A 64 11.01 -14.02 11.10
C ILE A 64 10.27 -15.32 11.33
N ARG A 65 9.39 -15.73 10.43
CA ARG A 65 8.64 -17.00 10.56
C ARG A 65 9.52 -18.24 10.51
N LYS A 66 10.72 -18.12 9.97
CA LYS A 66 11.71 -19.21 10.01
C LYS A 66 12.15 -19.55 11.44
N HIS A 67 12.16 -18.57 12.33
CA HIS A 67 12.67 -18.68 13.69
C HIS A 67 11.57 -18.55 14.75
N TYR A 68 10.43 -18.00 14.41
CA TYR A 68 9.30 -17.75 15.29
C TYR A 68 8.01 -18.13 14.54
N GLU A 69 7.58 -19.40 14.68
CA GLU A 69 6.44 -19.95 13.94
C GLU A 69 5.15 -19.16 14.14
N ASP A 70 4.91 -18.73 15.37
CA ASP A 70 3.69 -18.00 15.75
C ASP A 70 3.87 -16.48 15.75
N ALA A 71 4.88 -15.97 15.04
CA ALA A 71 5.12 -14.54 14.99
C ALA A 71 3.94 -13.79 14.38
N PRO A 72 3.50 -12.67 14.99
CA PRO A 72 2.50 -11.82 14.37
C PRO A 72 3.04 -11.24 13.07
N ARG A 73 2.14 -10.94 12.14
CA ARG A 73 2.52 -10.25 10.92
C ARG A 73 2.96 -8.84 11.27
N VAL A 74 4.14 -8.46 10.78
CA VAL A 74 4.71 -7.14 10.99
C VAL A 74 4.57 -6.33 9.71
N LYS A 75 4.02 -5.12 9.83
CA LYS A 75 3.98 -4.16 8.72
C LYS A 75 5.33 -3.45 8.61
N VAL A 76 5.71 -3.10 7.40
CA VAL A 76 6.88 -2.27 7.11
C VAL A 76 6.39 -1.02 6.38
N ASP A 77 6.73 0.15 6.90
CA ASP A 77 6.32 1.43 6.34
C ASP A 77 7.50 2.42 6.40
N CYS A 78 7.37 3.53 5.74
CA CYS A 78 8.39 4.58 5.71
C CYS A 78 7.71 5.93 5.87
N GLY A 79 7.96 6.58 7.01
CA GLY A 79 7.42 7.91 7.27
C GLY A 79 5.90 7.99 7.18
N HIS A 80 5.19 6.95 7.60
CA HIS A 80 3.73 6.84 7.52
C HIS A 80 3.19 7.00 6.09
N PHE A 81 3.95 6.52 5.11
CA PHE A 81 3.57 6.60 3.70
C PHE A 81 2.22 5.93 3.42
N ARG A 82 1.96 4.76 4.01
CA ARG A 82 0.79 3.94 3.65
C ARG A 82 -0.52 4.67 3.92
N SER A 83 -0.68 5.26 5.10
CA SER A 83 -1.92 5.99 5.43
C SER A 83 -2.07 7.25 4.59
N MET A 84 -1.00 7.98 4.36
CA MET A 84 -1.03 9.18 3.52
C MET A 84 -1.35 8.83 2.06
N HIS A 85 -0.81 7.73 1.56
CA HIS A 85 -1.06 7.27 0.20
C HIS A 85 -2.51 6.83 0.00
N GLU A 86 -3.08 6.16 0.98
CA GLU A 86 -4.50 5.75 0.95
C GLU A 86 -5.41 6.98 0.91
N GLU A 87 -5.14 7.99 1.72
CA GLU A 87 -5.91 9.23 1.70
C GLU A 87 -5.79 9.97 0.37
N LYS A 88 -4.59 10.04 -0.19
CA LYS A 88 -4.38 10.63 -1.52
C LYS A 88 -5.14 9.90 -2.61
N LEU A 89 -5.15 8.57 -2.55
CA LEU A 89 -5.89 7.75 -3.52
C LEU A 89 -7.40 8.02 -3.42
N LYS A 90 -7.94 8.12 -2.21
CA LYS A 90 -9.36 8.44 -2.00
C LYS A 90 -9.71 9.81 -2.57
N GLU A 91 -8.86 10.81 -2.35
CA GLU A 91 -9.05 12.15 -2.92
C GLU A 91 -8.96 12.13 -4.44
N GLU A 92 -8.01 11.41 -4.99
CA GLU A 92 -7.85 11.22 -6.43
C GLU A 92 -9.12 10.63 -7.04
N VAL A 93 -9.67 9.59 -6.42
CA VAL A 93 -10.91 8.93 -6.88
C VAL A 93 -12.09 9.90 -6.85
N ARG A 94 -12.22 10.69 -5.78
CA ARG A 94 -13.29 11.71 -5.69
C ARG A 94 -13.19 12.73 -6.83
N GLY A 95 -11.98 13.20 -7.12
CA GLY A 95 -11.73 14.13 -8.22
C GLY A 95 -12.06 13.53 -9.58
N ILE A 96 -11.67 12.27 -9.80
CA ILE A 96 -11.98 11.54 -11.04
C ILE A 96 -13.49 11.35 -11.17
N ALA A 97 -14.18 10.98 -10.09
CA ALA A 97 -15.63 10.81 -10.09
C ALA A 97 -16.36 12.09 -10.52
N GLU A 98 -15.95 13.24 -9.99
CA GLU A 98 -16.52 14.52 -10.39
C GLU A 98 -16.24 14.84 -11.86
N LYS A 99 -15.06 14.53 -12.34
CA LYS A 99 -14.67 14.71 -13.73
C LYS A 99 -15.49 13.82 -14.66
N VAL A 100 -15.75 12.58 -14.29
CA VAL A 100 -16.59 11.66 -15.05
C VAL A 100 -18.02 12.18 -15.12
N LYS A 101 -18.55 12.69 -14.00
CA LYS A 101 -19.91 13.27 -13.98
C LYS A 101 -20.04 14.48 -14.90
N SER A 102 -19.04 15.35 -14.91
CA SER A 102 -19.08 16.58 -15.72
C SER A 102 -18.81 16.30 -17.21
N SER A 103 -17.87 15.44 -17.53
CA SER A 103 -17.49 15.12 -18.91
C SER A 103 -18.39 14.06 -19.55
N GLN A 104 -19.06 13.24 -18.75
CA GLN A 104 -19.85 12.07 -19.16
C GLN A 104 -19.03 11.01 -19.91
N LYS A 105 -17.69 11.04 -19.74
CA LYS A 105 -16.78 10.10 -20.38
C LYS A 105 -16.12 9.21 -19.31
N PRO A 106 -15.89 7.92 -19.59
CA PRO A 106 -15.16 7.06 -18.68
C PRO A 106 -13.72 7.55 -18.50
N PHE A 107 -13.16 7.26 -17.34
CA PHE A 107 -11.77 7.55 -17.01
C PHE A 107 -11.04 6.26 -16.64
N HIS A 108 -9.91 6.00 -17.28
CA HIS A 108 -9.07 4.85 -17.00
C HIS A 108 -7.96 5.27 -16.03
N MET A 109 -7.95 4.64 -14.85
CA MET A 109 -6.94 4.93 -13.84
C MET A 109 -5.60 4.27 -14.19
N ARG A 110 -4.53 4.70 -13.52
CA ARG A 110 -3.25 4.03 -13.62
C ARG A 110 -3.36 2.59 -13.09
N PRO A 111 -2.45 1.66 -13.48
CA PRO A 111 -2.48 0.29 -12.96
C PRO A 111 -2.31 0.28 -11.44
N LEU A 112 -3.15 -0.50 -10.76
CA LEU A 112 -3.14 -0.65 -9.30
C LEU A 112 -3.16 -2.13 -8.93
N ASN A 113 -2.56 -2.47 -7.80
CA ASN A 113 -2.65 -3.81 -7.23
C ASN A 113 -4.04 -4.06 -6.62
N ALA A 114 -4.30 -5.29 -6.21
CA ALA A 114 -5.61 -5.69 -5.69
C ALA A 114 -6.03 -4.90 -4.44
N TYR A 115 -5.09 -4.60 -3.55
CA TYR A 115 -5.37 -3.84 -2.33
C TYR A 115 -5.89 -2.43 -2.64
N TYR A 116 -5.17 -1.72 -3.52
CA TYR A 116 -5.56 -0.36 -3.90
C TYR A 116 -6.82 -0.34 -4.78
N ARG A 117 -7.02 -1.35 -5.61
CA ARG A 117 -8.30 -1.47 -6.35
C ARG A 117 -9.49 -1.60 -5.40
N ARG A 118 -9.32 -2.36 -4.30
CA ARG A 118 -10.36 -2.49 -3.28
C ARG A 118 -10.69 -1.13 -2.66
N LEU A 119 -9.70 -0.31 -2.38
CA LEU A 119 -9.91 1.04 -1.85
C LEU A 119 -10.68 1.92 -2.84
N VAL A 120 -10.38 1.80 -4.13
CA VAL A 120 -11.12 2.53 -5.18
C VAL A 120 -12.59 2.12 -5.19
N TYR A 121 -12.88 0.82 -5.16
CA TYR A 121 -14.27 0.33 -5.12
C TYR A 121 -15.00 0.85 -3.88
N GLN A 122 -14.37 0.83 -2.73
CA GLN A 122 -14.96 1.34 -1.49
C GLN A 122 -15.23 2.84 -1.57
N ALA A 123 -14.34 3.60 -2.21
CA ALA A 123 -14.45 5.04 -2.32
C ALA A 123 -15.65 5.48 -3.19
N VAL A 124 -16.07 4.65 -4.15
CA VAL A 124 -17.21 4.95 -5.04
C VAL A 124 -18.48 4.19 -4.68
N LEU A 125 -18.43 3.31 -3.68
CA LEU A 125 -19.54 2.42 -3.34
C LEU A 125 -20.83 3.17 -3.04
N ASP A 126 -20.73 4.30 -2.34
CA ASP A 126 -21.87 5.10 -1.92
C ASP A 126 -22.29 6.16 -2.96
N ASP A 127 -21.57 6.26 -4.07
CA ASP A 127 -21.89 7.21 -5.13
C ASP A 127 -22.91 6.59 -6.09
N PRO A 128 -24.16 7.09 -6.13
CA PRO A 128 -25.20 6.49 -6.96
C PRO A 128 -25.00 6.68 -8.46
N GLN A 129 -24.09 7.57 -8.86
CA GLN A 129 -23.89 7.91 -10.27
C GLN A 129 -22.66 7.23 -10.89
N ILE A 130 -21.78 6.69 -10.08
CA ILE A 130 -20.48 6.18 -10.56
C ILE A 130 -20.39 4.66 -10.32
N GLU A 131 -19.87 3.96 -11.30
CA GLU A 131 -19.45 2.57 -11.16
C GLU A 131 -17.97 2.42 -11.49
N ALA A 132 -17.33 1.47 -10.84
CA ALA A 132 -15.93 1.10 -11.06
C ALA A 132 -15.88 -0.30 -11.63
N HIS A 133 -15.04 -0.51 -12.64
CA HIS A 133 -14.87 -1.80 -13.29
C HIS A 133 -13.40 -2.05 -13.57
N SER A 134 -12.95 -3.27 -13.32
CA SER A 134 -11.61 -3.72 -13.67
C SER A 134 -11.69 -4.91 -14.63
N PRO A 135 -10.72 -5.07 -15.56
CA PRO A 135 -10.72 -6.20 -16.47
C PRO A 135 -10.51 -7.52 -15.74
N ASP A 136 -11.04 -8.60 -16.29
CA ASP A 136 -10.80 -9.95 -15.81
C ASP A 136 -9.36 -10.38 -16.10
N GLY A 137 -8.91 -11.42 -15.40
CA GLY A 137 -7.61 -12.01 -15.62
C GLY A 137 -6.75 -12.05 -14.37
N ALA A 138 -5.60 -12.69 -14.48
CA ALA A 138 -4.69 -12.96 -13.38
C ALA A 138 -3.57 -11.91 -13.20
N ALA A 139 -3.59 -10.82 -13.95
CA ALA A 139 -2.56 -9.79 -13.85
C ALA A 139 -2.53 -9.17 -12.45
N ARG A 140 -1.34 -8.99 -11.91
CA ARG A 140 -1.13 -8.37 -10.60
C ARG A 140 -1.60 -6.92 -10.58
N LEU A 141 -1.31 -6.18 -11.64
CA LEU A 141 -1.71 -4.78 -11.79
C LEU A 141 -2.78 -4.67 -12.85
N LYS A 142 -3.84 -3.93 -12.54
CA LYS A 142 -4.96 -3.69 -13.46
C LYS A 142 -5.42 -2.24 -13.36
N ARG A 143 -5.93 -1.74 -14.47
CA ARG A 143 -6.51 -0.40 -14.54
C ARG A 143 -8.02 -0.47 -14.27
N ILE A 144 -8.47 0.25 -13.26
CA ILE A 144 -9.90 0.45 -13.04
C ILE A 144 -10.40 1.52 -13.98
N THR A 145 -11.57 1.31 -14.54
CA THR A 145 -12.32 2.31 -15.29
C THR A 145 -13.46 2.84 -14.43
N LEU A 146 -13.51 4.14 -14.22
CA LEU A 146 -14.64 4.81 -13.58
C LEU A 146 -15.55 5.39 -14.65
N SER A 147 -16.83 5.08 -14.55
CA SER A 147 -17.83 5.51 -15.55
C SER A 147 -19.16 5.81 -14.85
N LEU A 148 -20.06 6.49 -15.61
CA LEU A 148 -21.41 6.70 -15.12
C LEU A 148 -22.17 5.38 -15.09
N LYS A 149 -22.96 5.17 -14.03
CA LYS A 149 -23.85 4.03 -13.98
C LYS A 149 -24.85 4.07 -15.11
N SER A 150 -24.99 2.96 -15.81
CA SER A 150 -26.08 2.77 -16.76
C SER A 150 -27.36 2.48 -16.01
N ASN A 151 -28.44 3.11 -16.46
CA ASN A 151 -29.79 2.90 -15.93
C ASN A 151 -30.39 1.60 -16.48
#